data_a4ad376524aacb705462d283c85625e5
#
_entry.id   a4ad376524aacb705462d283c85625e5
#
_cell.length_a   1.000
_cell.length_b   1.000
_cell.length_c   1.000
_cell.angle_alpha   90.00
_cell.angle_beta   90.00
_cell.angle_gamma   90.00
#
_symmetry.space_group_name_H-M   'P 1'
#
loop_
_entity.id
_entity.type
_entity.pdbx_description
1 polymer ?
#
loop_
_entity_poly.entity_id
_entity_poly.type
_entity_poly.pdbx_seq_one_letter_code
_entity_poly.pdbx_strand_id
1 'polypeptide(L)'
;MKNRKIIFANQKGGVGKSTLCILFANYLAWKKQDVCVIDTDLQKTIKMQRRKDMELYEGQEEPYVVQDFDVQDPETMQQLMDSASNTEGYVLFDSPGNVSEDGLVPMFTNADFIVCPYEYEEKTLDSTGTFVQVINALRQHTPEMTAKLFFVPNRIDVRIGTKNELDMWKQTDAIFKQLGAVTPRITARAALKRINTV
;
A
#
# COMPACT_ATOMS: atom_id res chain seq x y z
N MET A 1 17.39 9.33 11.49
CA MET A 1 16.14 9.81 10.81
C MET A 1 14.92 9.21 11.54
N LYS A 2 13.73 9.83 11.51
CA LYS A 2 12.57 9.25 12.21
C LYS A 2 12.05 8.06 11.39
N ASN A 3 11.95 6.88 12.00
CA ASN A 3 11.35 5.69 11.39
C ASN A 3 9.90 5.94 10.93
N ARG A 4 9.50 5.37 9.79
CA ARG A 4 8.13 5.41 9.27
C ARG A 4 7.73 4.08 8.65
N LYS A 5 6.68 3.50 9.17
CA LYS A 5 6.06 2.27 8.66
C LYS A 5 4.83 2.61 7.84
N ILE A 6 4.85 2.30 6.55
CA ILE A 6 3.81 2.64 5.58
C ILE A 6 3.30 1.36 4.93
N ILE A 7 2.00 1.09 5.07
CA ILE A 7 1.36 -0.11 4.55
C ILE A 7 0.54 0.24 3.32
N PHE A 8 0.77 -0.45 2.21
CA PHE A 8 -0.08 -0.38 1.01
C PHE A 8 -1.10 -1.50 1.05
N ALA A 9 -2.36 -1.20 1.33
CA ALA A 9 -3.39 -2.21 1.60
C ALA A 9 -4.76 -1.87 1.03
N ASN A 10 -5.45 -2.90 0.56
CA ASN A 10 -6.87 -2.93 0.25
C ASN A 10 -7.29 -4.41 0.14
N GLN A 11 -8.56 -4.71 0.47
CA GLN A 11 -9.17 -6.05 0.31
C GLN A 11 -9.22 -6.50 -1.16
N LYS A 12 -9.16 -5.59 -2.12
CA LYS A 12 -9.21 -5.88 -3.56
C LYS A 12 -7.83 -6.16 -4.14
N GLY A 13 -7.69 -7.28 -4.85
CA GLY A 13 -6.57 -7.54 -5.73
C GLY A 13 -6.60 -6.63 -6.98
N GLY A 14 -5.43 -6.27 -7.48
CA GLY A 14 -5.31 -5.54 -8.75
C GLY A 14 -5.47 -4.01 -8.69
N VAL A 15 -5.85 -3.40 -7.58
CA VAL A 15 -6.05 -1.94 -7.45
C VAL A 15 -4.76 -1.11 -7.48
N GLY A 16 -3.60 -1.78 -7.50
CA GLY A 16 -2.30 -1.12 -7.66
C GLY A 16 -1.49 -0.94 -6.38
N LYS A 17 -1.72 -1.75 -5.33
CA LYS A 17 -0.93 -1.74 -4.08
C LYS A 17 0.57 -1.83 -4.36
N SER A 18 1.03 -2.94 -4.94
CA SER A 18 2.44 -3.20 -5.27
C SER A 18 3.02 -2.12 -6.20
N THR A 19 2.25 -1.69 -7.21
CA THR A 19 2.66 -0.63 -8.14
C THR A 19 2.94 0.68 -7.39
N LEU A 20 2.03 1.10 -6.51
CA LEU A 20 2.22 2.34 -5.73
C LEU A 20 3.32 2.20 -4.70
N CYS A 21 3.48 1.02 -4.10
CA CYS A 21 4.59 0.72 -3.19
C CYS A 21 5.95 0.91 -3.89
N ILE A 22 6.15 0.30 -5.07
CA ILE A 22 7.36 0.45 -5.89
C ILE A 22 7.58 1.92 -6.26
N LEU A 23 6.56 2.61 -6.78
CA LEU A 23 6.69 4.02 -7.18
C LEU A 23 7.09 4.91 -6.01
N PHE A 24 6.54 4.66 -4.84
CA PHE A 24 6.86 5.44 -3.66
C PHE A 24 8.25 5.12 -3.13
N ALA A 25 8.67 3.84 -3.18
CA ALA A 25 10.04 3.43 -2.86
C ALA A 25 11.07 4.11 -3.78
N ASN A 26 10.83 4.07 -5.10
CA ASN A 26 11.68 4.74 -6.09
C ASN A 26 11.76 6.25 -5.84
N TYR A 27 10.63 6.90 -5.51
CA TYR A 27 10.61 8.33 -5.18
C TYR A 27 11.44 8.64 -3.93
N LEU A 28 11.32 7.83 -2.88
CA LEU A 28 12.08 8.01 -1.64
C LEU A 28 13.57 7.80 -1.86
N ALA A 29 13.95 6.76 -2.61
CA ALA A 29 15.34 6.50 -2.97
C ALA A 29 15.94 7.65 -3.81
N TRP A 30 15.15 8.17 -4.78
CA TRP A 30 15.55 9.36 -5.53
C TRP A 30 15.75 10.58 -4.61
N LYS A 31 14.98 10.71 -3.55
CA LYS A 31 15.13 11.73 -2.49
C LYS A 31 16.26 11.42 -1.51
N LYS A 32 17.06 10.39 -1.75
CA LYS A 32 18.17 9.95 -0.88
C LYS A 32 17.72 9.59 0.53
N GLN A 33 16.53 9.02 0.64
CA GLN A 33 16.02 8.47 1.89
C GLN A 33 16.36 6.98 1.97
N ASP A 34 16.60 6.48 3.18
CA ASP A 34 16.75 5.05 3.43
C ASP A 34 15.38 4.37 3.34
N VAL A 35 15.31 3.32 2.53
CA VAL A 35 14.05 2.60 2.23
C VAL A 35 14.28 1.10 2.30
N CYS A 36 13.37 0.43 2.98
CA CYS A 36 13.19 -1.02 2.92
C CYS A 36 11.77 -1.33 2.48
N VAL A 37 11.61 -2.19 1.48
CA VAL A 37 10.32 -2.71 1.05
C VAL A 37 10.18 -4.15 1.51
N ILE A 38 9.07 -4.46 2.19
CA ILE A 38 8.72 -5.80 2.65
C ILE A 38 7.50 -6.27 1.87
N ASP A 39 7.71 -7.26 1.03
CA ASP A 39 6.68 -7.89 0.20
C ASP A 39 6.02 -9.01 1.00
N THR A 40 4.82 -8.77 1.52
CA THR A 40 4.05 -9.74 2.32
C THR A 40 2.95 -10.43 1.51
N ASP A 41 2.80 -10.12 0.21
CA ASP A 41 1.85 -10.81 -0.66
C ASP A 41 2.39 -12.20 -1.03
N LEU A 42 1.52 -13.20 -1.03
CA LEU A 42 1.88 -14.59 -1.39
C LEU A 42 2.48 -14.69 -2.80
N GLN A 43 2.11 -13.79 -3.69
CA GLN A 43 2.63 -13.75 -5.07
C GLN A 43 4.06 -13.20 -5.15
N LYS A 44 4.58 -12.58 -4.09
CA LYS A 44 5.92 -11.98 -4.03
C LYS A 44 6.23 -11.11 -5.25
N THR A 45 5.25 -10.31 -5.66
CA THR A 45 5.27 -9.55 -6.91
C THR A 45 6.46 -8.58 -6.97
N ILE A 46 6.73 -7.85 -5.88
CA ILE A 46 7.82 -6.87 -5.82
C ILE A 46 9.17 -7.57 -5.78
N LYS A 47 9.30 -8.64 -5.00
CA LYS A 47 10.54 -9.42 -4.91
C LYS A 47 10.91 -10.06 -6.24
N MET A 48 9.92 -10.65 -6.92
CA MET A 48 10.12 -11.24 -8.24
C MET A 48 10.48 -10.18 -9.30
N GLN A 49 9.85 -8.99 -9.24
CA GLN A 49 10.18 -7.89 -10.12
C GLN A 49 11.62 -7.42 -9.90
N ARG A 50 12.03 -7.21 -8.64
CA ARG A 50 13.41 -6.81 -8.30
C ARG A 50 14.44 -7.79 -8.89
N ARG A 51 14.21 -9.09 -8.75
CA ARG A 51 15.13 -10.09 -9.31
C ARG A 51 15.27 -9.95 -10.82
N LYS A 52 14.16 -9.81 -11.55
CA LYS A 52 14.17 -9.62 -13.01
C LYS A 52 14.85 -8.31 -13.42
N ASP A 53 14.61 -7.23 -12.68
CA ASP A 53 15.21 -5.93 -12.96
C ASP A 53 16.73 -5.98 -12.75
N MET A 54 17.22 -6.63 -11.69
CA MET A 54 18.65 -6.79 -11.44
C MET A 54 19.34 -7.66 -12.49
N GLU A 55 18.66 -8.67 -13.01
CA GLU A 55 19.15 -9.47 -14.16
C GLU A 55 19.21 -8.62 -15.46
N LEU A 56 18.23 -7.72 -15.66
CA LEU A 56 18.17 -6.85 -16.86
C LEU A 56 19.14 -5.68 -16.80
N TYR A 57 19.40 -5.16 -15.62
CA TYR A 57 20.27 -4.00 -15.38
C TYR A 57 21.55 -4.40 -14.63
N GLU A 58 22.27 -5.39 -15.18
CA GLU A 58 23.52 -5.90 -14.58
C GLU A 58 24.49 -4.76 -14.23
N GLY A 59 25.05 -4.83 -13.03
CA GLY A 59 26.03 -3.85 -12.53
C GLY A 59 25.43 -2.58 -11.92
N GLN A 60 24.11 -2.41 -11.90
CA GLN A 60 23.47 -1.35 -11.12
C GLN A 60 23.38 -1.76 -9.64
N GLU A 61 23.61 -0.80 -8.74
CA GLU A 61 23.37 -0.98 -7.32
C GLU A 61 21.87 -0.96 -7.02
N GLU A 62 21.46 -1.76 -6.04
CA GLU A 62 20.08 -1.73 -5.56
C GLU A 62 19.78 -0.39 -4.89
N PRO A 63 18.81 0.40 -5.39
CA PRO A 63 18.52 1.72 -4.83
C PRO A 63 17.89 1.66 -3.43
N TYR A 64 17.34 0.52 -3.06
CA TYR A 64 16.76 0.21 -1.74
C TYR A 64 16.62 -1.31 -1.57
N VAL A 65 16.51 -1.73 -0.31
CA VAL A 65 16.35 -3.15 0.05
C VAL A 65 14.93 -3.62 -0.26
N VAL A 66 14.80 -4.82 -0.86
CA VAL A 66 13.53 -5.53 -1.04
C VAL A 66 13.63 -6.91 -0.40
N GLN A 67 12.80 -7.16 0.61
CA GLN A 67 12.67 -8.44 1.29
C GLN A 67 11.27 -8.99 1.09
N ASP A 68 11.14 -10.31 1.03
CA ASP A 68 9.86 -10.99 1.13
C ASP A 68 9.66 -11.54 2.54
N PHE A 69 8.41 -11.62 2.94
CA PHE A 69 8.03 -12.14 4.25
C PHE A 69 6.71 -12.91 4.15
N ASP A 70 6.70 -14.13 4.67
CA ASP A 70 5.48 -14.93 4.68
C ASP A 70 4.69 -14.64 5.96
N VAL A 71 3.49 -14.11 5.78
CA VAL A 71 2.55 -13.90 6.88
C VAL A 71 2.01 -15.25 7.32
N GLN A 72 2.38 -15.69 8.50
CA GLN A 72 1.95 -16.98 9.06
C GLN A 72 1.01 -16.79 10.25
N ASP A 73 1.44 -16.03 11.22
CA ASP A 73 0.75 -15.84 12.50
C ASP A 73 1.00 -14.42 13.05
N PRO A 74 0.18 -13.96 14.02
CA PRO A 74 0.32 -12.64 14.62
C PRO A 74 1.65 -12.40 15.35
N GLU A 75 2.21 -13.43 15.99
CA GLU A 75 3.45 -13.28 16.76
C GLU A 75 4.64 -13.00 15.85
N THR A 76 4.78 -13.76 14.76
CA THR A 76 5.82 -13.56 13.75
C THR A 76 5.69 -12.17 13.08
N MET A 77 4.46 -11.73 12.80
CA MET A 77 4.22 -10.38 12.27
C MET A 77 4.57 -9.30 13.29
N GLN A 78 4.27 -9.50 14.58
CA GLN A 78 4.65 -8.56 15.63
C GLN A 78 6.17 -8.40 15.71
N GLN A 79 6.92 -9.51 15.68
CA GLN A 79 8.40 -9.48 15.67
C GLN A 79 8.95 -8.70 14.45
N LEU A 80 8.32 -8.88 13.27
CA LEU A 80 8.68 -8.11 12.08
C LEU A 80 8.41 -6.61 12.28
N MET A 81 7.25 -6.24 12.84
CA MET A 81 6.89 -4.84 13.11
C MET A 81 7.81 -4.19 14.16
N ASP A 82 8.24 -4.95 15.16
CA ASP A 82 9.21 -4.52 16.16
C ASP A 82 10.59 -4.28 15.54
N SER A 83 11.03 -5.19 14.66
CA SER A 83 12.26 -5.03 13.88
C SER A 83 12.17 -3.80 12.95
N ALA A 84 11.04 -3.65 12.25
CA ALA A 84 10.79 -2.48 11.40
C ALA A 84 10.79 -1.17 12.20
N SER A 85 10.33 -1.19 13.46
CA SER A 85 10.33 -0.01 14.34
C SER A 85 11.74 0.45 14.75
N ASN A 86 12.71 -0.47 14.72
CA ASN A 86 14.11 -0.19 15.02
C ASN A 86 14.94 0.13 13.75
N THR A 87 14.33 0.07 12.57
CA THR A 87 14.99 0.39 11.29
C THR A 87 14.89 1.89 11.02
N GLU A 88 16.00 2.57 10.74
CA GLU A 88 15.99 3.98 10.33
C GLU A 88 15.38 4.13 8.94
N GLY A 89 14.75 5.29 8.69
CA GLY A 89 14.17 5.63 7.40
C GLY A 89 12.74 5.14 7.19
N TYR A 90 12.44 4.63 6.02
CA TYR A 90 11.09 4.22 5.61
C TYR A 90 11.02 2.71 5.43
N VAL A 91 10.08 2.06 6.11
CA VAL A 91 9.74 0.66 5.88
C VAL A 91 8.37 0.59 5.22
N LEU A 92 8.34 0.13 3.98
CA LEU A 92 7.12 0.03 3.16
C LEU A 92 6.68 -1.43 3.12
N PHE A 93 5.40 -1.68 3.38
CA PHE A 93 4.82 -3.01 3.33
C PHE A 93 3.82 -3.11 2.17
N ASP A 94 4.01 -4.08 1.30
CA ASP A 94 3.01 -4.46 0.30
C ASP A 94 2.14 -5.58 0.86
N SER A 95 0.89 -5.29 1.20
CA SER A 95 0.01 -6.26 1.84
C SER A 95 -0.68 -7.19 0.84
N PRO A 96 -1.04 -8.42 1.25
CA PRO A 96 -1.86 -9.31 0.44
C PRO A 96 -3.22 -8.69 0.10
N GLY A 97 -3.88 -9.25 -0.91
CA GLY A 97 -5.22 -8.82 -1.31
C GLY A 97 -6.32 -9.24 -0.34
N ASN A 98 -6.08 -10.23 0.53
CA ASN A 98 -6.98 -10.60 1.61
C ASN A 98 -6.45 -10.02 2.92
N VAL A 99 -7.21 -9.12 3.55
CA VAL A 99 -6.82 -8.46 4.80
C VAL A 99 -7.53 -9.04 6.03
N SER A 100 -8.28 -10.13 5.85
CA SER A 100 -9.06 -10.78 6.93
C SER A 100 -8.24 -11.79 7.74
N GLU A 101 -6.93 -11.89 7.50
CA GLU A 101 -6.06 -12.83 8.20
C GLU A 101 -5.58 -12.22 9.52
N ASP A 102 -5.75 -12.97 10.62
CA ASP A 102 -5.33 -12.53 11.97
C ASP A 102 -3.85 -12.17 12.02
N GLY A 103 -3.01 -12.85 11.22
CA GLY A 103 -1.59 -12.56 11.07
C GLY A 103 -1.29 -11.14 10.60
N LEU A 104 -2.22 -10.43 9.96
CA LEU A 104 -2.05 -9.05 9.52
C LEU A 104 -2.39 -8.00 10.59
N VAL A 105 -3.02 -8.37 11.68
CA VAL A 105 -3.44 -7.43 12.74
C VAL A 105 -2.26 -6.60 13.26
N PRO A 106 -1.10 -7.19 13.65
CA PRO A 106 0.03 -6.42 14.14
C PRO A 106 0.58 -5.44 13.09
N MET A 107 0.52 -5.80 11.79
CA MET A 107 0.97 -4.92 10.72
C MET A 107 0.14 -3.63 10.68
N PHE A 108 -1.19 -3.71 10.76
CA PHE A 108 -2.06 -2.54 10.72
C PHE A 108 -2.01 -1.73 12.01
N THR A 109 -1.98 -2.39 13.17
CA THR A 109 -2.00 -1.70 14.48
C THR A 109 -0.71 -0.94 14.77
N ASN A 110 0.42 -1.41 14.25
CA ASN A 110 1.73 -0.77 14.41
C ASN A 110 2.13 0.17 13.26
N ALA A 111 1.27 0.40 12.27
CA ALA A 111 1.55 1.28 11.16
C ALA A 111 1.54 2.77 11.56
N ASP A 112 2.39 3.60 10.92
CA ASP A 112 2.26 5.06 10.97
C ASP A 112 1.25 5.55 9.92
N PHE A 113 1.27 4.92 8.73
CA PHE A 113 0.41 5.28 7.61
C PHE A 113 -0.11 4.03 6.89
N ILE A 114 -1.37 4.09 6.47
CA ILE A 114 -1.98 3.08 5.61
C ILE A 114 -2.42 3.77 4.33
N VAL A 115 -1.90 3.33 3.19
CA VAL A 115 -2.22 3.81 1.86
C VAL A 115 -3.16 2.82 1.21
N CYS A 116 -4.39 3.25 0.94
CA CYS A 116 -5.46 2.44 0.38
C CYS A 116 -5.78 2.89 -1.05
N PRO A 117 -5.17 2.28 -2.07
CA PRO A 117 -5.57 2.54 -3.46
C PRO A 117 -6.95 1.95 -3.74
N TYR A 118 -7.77 2.68 -4.50
CA TYR A 118 -9.09 2.23 -4.93
C TYR A 118 -9.44 2.76 -6.32
N GLU A 119 -10.44 2.16 -6.94
CA GLU A 119 -11.03 2.60 -8.21
C GLU A 119 -12.51 2.91 -7.95
N TYR A 120 -13.14 3.75 -8.77
CA TYR A 120 -14.57 4.08 -8.62
C TYR A 120 -15.51 3.00 -9.18
N GLU A 121 -15.00 1.83 -9.49
CA GLU A 121 -15.78 0.67 -9.86
C GLU A 121 -16.49 0.11 -8.62
N GLU A 122 -17.78 -0.23 -8.73
CA GLU A 122 -18.63 -0.70 -7.64
C GLU A 122 -17.98 -1.83 -6.80
N LYS A 123 -17.51 -2.89 -7.48
CA LYS A 123 -16.83 -4.02 -6.81
C LYS A 123 -15.57 -3.61 -6.05
N THR A 124 -14.88 -2.59 -6.51
CA THR A 124 -13.70 -2.06 -5.82
C THR A 124 -14.10 -1.23 -4.62
N LEU A 125 -15.18 -0.45 -4.73
CA LEU A 125 -15.72 0.33 -3.62
C LEU A 125 -16.25 -0.56 -2.50
N ASP A 126 -16.95 -1.65 -2.83
CA ASP A 126 -17.42 -2.64 -1.85
C ASP A 126 -16.25 -3.26 -1.08
N SER A 127 -15.21 -3.69 -1.80
CA SER A 127 -14.01 -4.26 -1.19
C SER A 127 -13.25 -3.23 -0.34
N THR A 128 -13.21 -1.97 -0.77
CA THR A 128 -12.62 -0.88 0.00
C THR A 128 -13.46 -0.58 1.24
N GLY A 129 -14.79 -0.66 1.15
CA GLY A 129 -15.70 -0.56 2.30
C GLY A 129 -15.43 -1.64 3.34
N THR A 130 -15.27 -2.89 2.89
CA THR A 130 -14.90 -4.02 3.77
C THR A 130 -13.55 -3.77 4.46
N PHE A 131 -12.55 -3.32 3.71
CA PHE A 131 -11.24 -2.95 4.28
C PHE A 131 -11.37 -1.86 5.36
N VAL A 132 -12.15 -0.81 5.11
CA VAL A 132 -12.41 0.26 6.09
C VAL A 132 -13.08 -0.27 7.35
N GLN A 133 -14.04 -1.21 7.22
CA GLN A 133 -14.68 -1.84 8.36
C GLN A 133 -13.67 -2.59 9.24
N VAL A 134 -12.74 -3.34 8.62
CA VAL A 134 -11.64 -4.02 9.35
C VAL A 134 -10.78 -3.01 10.09
N ILE A 135 -10.32 -1.95 9.43
CA ILE A 135 -9.48 -0.91 10.08
C ILE A 135 -10.23 -0.22 11.23
N ASN A 136 -11.52 0.07 11.07
CA ASN A 136 -12.31 0.69 12.14
C ASN A 136 -12.52 -0.27 13.33
N ALA A 137 -12.73 -1.57 13.06
CA ALA A 137 -12.80 -2.57 14.12
C ALA A 137 -11.47 -2.67 14.89
N LEU A 138 -10.34 -2.69 14.19
CA LEU A 138 -9.02 -2.68 14.82
C LEU A 138 -8.82 -1.44 15.70
N ARG A 139 -9.19 -0.24 15.24
CA ARG A 139 -9.11 0.99 16.03
C ARG A 139 -9.95 0.95 17.30
N GLN A 140 -11.12 0.29 17.27
CA GLN A 140 -11.97 0.13 18.46
C GLN A 140 -11.36 -0.81 19.49
N HIS A 141 -10.66 -1.87 19.05
CA HIS A 141 -10.06 -2.87 19.92
C HIS A 141 -8.62 -2.53 20.33
N THR A 142 -7.95 -1.62 19.62
CA THR A 142 -6.57 -1.21 19.84
C THR A 142 -6.50 0.31 19.87
N PRO A 143 -6.80 0.96 21.02
CA PRO A 143 -6.80 2.43 21.13
C PRO A 143 -5.46 3.09 20.80
N GLU A 144 -4.36 2.34 20.90
CA GLU A 144 -3.00 2.79 20.57
C GLU A 144 -2.76 2.90 19.06
N MET A 145 -3.64 2.34 18.23
CA MET A 145 -3.53 2.43 16.78
C MET A 145 -3.75 3.86 16.29
N THR A 146 -2.66 4.53 15.95
CA THR A 146 -2.65 5.93 15.49
C THR A 146 -2.44 6.08 13.99
N ALA A 147 -2.45 4.98 13.25
CA ALA A 147 -2.22 4.95 11.81
C ALA A 147 -3.13 5.94 11.06
N LYS A 148 -2.52 6.80 10.23
CA LYS A 148 -3.27 7.72 9.36
C LYS A 148 -3.62 7.02 8.05
N LEU A 149 -4.88 7.11 7.65
CA LEU A 149 -5.39 6.48 6.44
C LEU A 149 -5.37 7.46 5.26
N PHE A 150 -4.80 7.02 4.14
CA PHE A 150 -4.76 7.75 2.87
C PHE A 150 -5.47 6.94 1.79
N PHE A 151 -6.56 7.47 1.26
CA PHE A 151 -7.28 6.92 0.13
C PHE A 151 -6.71 7.48 -1.16
N VAL A 152 -6.32 6.60 -2.08
CA VAL A 152 -5.68 6.97 -3.35
C VAL A 152 -6.57 6.53 -4.50
N PRO A 153 -7.38 7.44 -5.11
CA PRO A 153 -8.13 7.12 -6.32
C PRO A 153 -7.14 6.81 -7.44
N ASN A 154 -7.10 5.56 -7.90
CA ASN A 154 -6.10 5.05 -8.83
C ASN A 154 -6.74 4.56 -10.13
N ARG A 155 -5.94 4.49 -11.19
CA ARG A 155 -6.31 4.00 -12.53
C ARG A 155 -7.52 4.72 -13.15
N ILE A 156 -7.65 6.01 -12.89
CA ILE A 156 -8.77 6.80 -13.40
C ILE A 156 -8.61 6.99 -14.91
N ASP A 157 -9.60 6.52 -15.68
CA ASP A 157 -9.69 6.84 -17.10
C ASP A 157 -10.38 8.20 -17.27
N VAL A 158 -9.62 9.20 -17.72
CA VAL A 158 -10.10 10.57 -17.90
C VAL A 158 -11.14 10.71 -19.01
N ARG A 159 -11.31 9.68 -19.84
CA ARG A 159 -12.32 9.65 -20.92
C ARG A 159 -13.68 9.17 -20.41
N ILE A 160 -13.73 8.55 -19.24
CA ILE A 160 -14.94 8.04 -18.60
C ILE A 160 -15.45 9.10 -17.63
N GLY A 161 -16.73 9.32 -17.61
CA GLY A 161 -17.38 10.16 -16.63
C GLY A 161 -18.57 10.90 -17.22
N THR A 162 -19.72 10.24 -17.24
CA THR A 162 -21.01 10.92 -17.32
C THR A 162 -21.17 11.82 -16.09
N LYS A 163 -22.07 12.80 -16.17
CA LYS A 163 -22.35 13.68 -15.03
C LYS A 163 -22.70 12.89 -13.75
N ASN A 164 -23.48 11.83 -13.89
CA ASN A 164 -23.90 10.99 -12.75
C ASN A 164 -22.70 10.24 -12.13
N GLU A 165 -21.80 9.69 -12.93
CA GLU A 165 -20.59 9.03 -12.46
C GLU A 165 -19.67 10.01 -11.72
N LEU A 166 -19.47 11.20 -12.26
CA LEU A 166 -18.65 12.23 -11.62
C LEU A 166 -19.24 12.70 -10.28
N ASP A 167 -20.55 12.75 -10.17
CA ASP A 167 -21.23 13.09 -8.92
C ASP A 167 -21.13 11.94 -7.89
N MET A 168 -21.22 10.69 -8.34
CA MET A 168 -20.93 9.51 -7.48
C MET A 168 -19.49 9.54 -6.98
N TRP A 169 -18.51 9.85 -7.83
CA TRP A 169 -17.10 9.96 -7.43
C TRP A 169 -16.89 11.03 -6.35
N LYS A 170 -17.54 12.20 -6.48
CA LYS A 170 -17.48 13.25 -5.46
C LYS A 170 -18.09 12.79 -4.13
N GLN A 171 -19.21 12.05 -4.17
CA GLN A 171 -19.84 11.51 -2.97
C GLN A 171 -18.93 10.47 -2.30
N THR A 172 -18.33 9.57 -3.07
CA THR A 172 -17.34 8.59 -2.58
C THR A 172 -16.16 9.29 -1.90
N ASP A 173 -15.56 10.29 -2.57
CA ASP A 173 -14.47 11.08 -2.01
C ASP A 173 -14.88 11.80 -0.71
N ALA A 174 -16.12 12.29 -0.63
CA ALA A 174 -16.65 12.96 0.56
C ALA A 174 -16.81 11.99 1.75
N ILE A 175 -17.24 10.76 1.49
CA ILE A 175 -17.32 9.69 2.51
C ILE A 175 -15.92 9.34 2.99
N PHE A 176 -14.97 9.07 2.09
CA PHE A 176 -13.61 8.70 2.47
C PHE A 176 -12.86 9.83 3.21
N LYS A 177 -13.14 11.10 2.91
CA LYS A 177 -12.59 12.24 3.65
C LYS A 177 -12.99 12.30 5.12
N GLN A 178 -14.09 11.66 5.51
CA GLN A 178 -14.49 11.53 6.92
C GLN A 178 -13.66 10.49 7.67
N LEU A 179 -13.03 9.55 6.94
CA LEU A 179 -12.29 8.41 7.48
C LEU A 179 -10.77 8.61 7.42
N GLY A 180 -10.31 9.46 6.49
CA GLY A 180 -8.90 9.72 6.27
C GLY A 180 -8.67 10.80 5.21
N ALA A 181 -7.45 10.94 4.74
CA ALA A 181 -7.12 11.87 3.66
C ALA A 181 -7.37 11.23 2.29
N VAL A 182 -8.03 11.93 1.39
CA VAL A 182 -8.17 11.53 -0.02
C VAL A 182 -7.16 12.32 -0.86
N THR A 183 -6.29 11.60 -1.57
CA THR A 183 -5.25 12.21 -2.42
C THR A 183 -5.82 12.68 -3.76
N PRO A 184 -5.07 13.47 -4.55
CA PRO A 184 -5.37 13.66 -5.96
C PRO A 184 -5.46 12.33 -6.72
N ARG A 185 -6.28 12.31 -7.78
CA ARG A 185 -6.52 11.12 -8.61
C ARG A 185 -5.30 10.76 -9.45
N ILE A 186 -4.96 9.48 -9.48
CA ILE A 186 -3.93 8.94 -10.35
C ILE A 186 -4.59 8.39 -11.62
N THR A 187 -4.24 8.96 -12.76
CA THR A 187 -4.81 8.53 -14.05
C THR A 187 -4.19 7.23 -14.54
N ALA A 188 -4.97 6.42 -15.24
CA ALA A 188 -4.47 5.22 -15.91
C ALA A 188 -3.45 5.60 -17.00
N ARG A 189 -2.23 5.09 -16.90
CA ARG A 189 -1.15 5.33 -17.87
C ARG A 189 -0.43 4.03 -18.19
N ALA A 190 -0.14 3.80 -19.47
CA ALA A 190 0.61 2.63 -19.92
C ALA A 190 2.02 2.57 -19.30
N ALA A 191 2.64 3.71 -19.01
CA ALA A 191 3.94 3.79 -18.36
C ALA A 191 3.95 3.14 -16.97
N LEU A 192 2.83 3.22 -16.22
CA LEU A 192 2.70 2.60 -14.91
C LEU A 192 2.69 1.06 -14.94
N LYS A 193 2.54 0.46 -16.13
CA LYS A 193 2.67 -1.00 -16.33
C LYS A 193 4.12 -1.47 -16.58
N ARG A 194 5.05 -0.52 -16.71
CA ARG A 194 6.47 -0.78 -17.04
C ARG A 194 7.41 -0.22 -15.96
N ILE A 195 6.93 -0.17 -14.73
CA ILE A 195 7.73 0.31 -13.60
C ILE A 195 8.75 -0.76 -13.27
N ASN A 196 10.00 -0.33 -13.05
CA ASN A 196 11.06 -1.14 -12.50
C ASN A 196 11.31 -0.79 -11.03
N THR A 197 12.15 -1.59 -10.38
CA THR A 197 12.53 -1.44 -8.96
C THR A 197 14.00 -0.95 -8.81
N VAL A 198 14.65 -0.60 -9.91
CA VAL A 198 16.05 -0.12 -9.99
C VAL A 198 16.12 1.25 -10.63
#